data_ff4e9061ff57c2508df590292127fcfc
#
_entry.id   ff4e9061ff57c2508df590292127fcfc
#
_cell.length_a   1.000
_cell.length_b   1.000
_cell.length_c   1.000
_cell.angle_alpha   90.00
_cell.angle_beta   90.00
_cell.angle_gamma   90.00
#
_symmetry.space_group_name_H-M   'P 1'
#
loop_
_entity.id
_entity.type
_entity.pdbx_description
1 polymer ?
#
loop_
_entity_poly.entity_id
_entity_poly.type
_entity_poly.pdbx_seq_one_letter_code
_entity_poly.pdbx_strand_id
1 'polypeptide(L)'
;MSYLKKSIDRKVEELSQKIGETGCWQARKVIELRHYIANSDVDDIIKFVPAMIEELADAQRRLVAMHDQIRLLVWLGKEEN
;
A
#
# COMPACT_ATOMS: atom_id res chain seq x y z
N MET A 1 -21.85 -20.91 -6.55
CA MET A 1 -21.26 -20.71 -6.03
C MET A 1 -19.86 -21.00 -5.65
N SER A 2 -19.36 -22.24 -5.66
CA SER A 2 -17.97 -22.49 -5.33
C SER A 2 -16.99 -21.77 -6.26
N TYR A 3 -17.35 -21.62 -7.54
CA TYR A 3 -16.50 -20.92 -8.51
C TYR A 3 -16.31 -19.44 -8.14
N LEU A 4 -17.41 -18.76 -7.83
CA LEU A 4 -17.36 -17.34 -7.47
C LEU A 4 -16.59 -17.14 -6.17
N LYS A 5 -16.83 -18.00 -5.18
CA LYS A 5 -16.12 -17.93 -3.92
C LYS A 5 -14.61 -18.11 -4.12
N LYS A 6 -14.20 -19.07 -4.95
CA LYS A 6 -12.79 -19.28 -5.26
C LYS A 6 -12.16 -18.07 -5.92
N SER A 7 -12.89 -17.44 -6.85
CA SER A 7 -12.41 -16.23 -7.51
C SER A 7 -12.22 -15.07 -6.52
N ILE A 8 -13.17 -14.91 -5.60
CA ILE A 8 -13.08 -13.90 -4.55
C ILE A 8 -11.88 -14.19 -3.64
N ASP A 9 -11.73 -15.42 -3.18
CA ASP A 9 -10.62 -15.80 -2.30
C ASP A 9 -9.28 -15.56 -2.96
N ARG A 10 -9.16 -15.89 -4.25
CA ARG A 10 -7.92 -15.63 -5.01
C ARG A 10 -7.62 -14.14 -5.08
N LYS A 11 -8.63 -13.32 -5.34
CA LYS A 11 -8.44 -11.87 -5.44
C LYS A 11 -8.05 -11.27 -4.09
N VAL A 12 -8.67 -11.74 -3.01
CA VAL A 12 -8.30 -11.31 -1.66
C VAL A 12 -6.83 -11.65 -1.37
N GLU A 13 -6.41 -12.86 -1.75
CA GLU A 13 -5.04 -13.30 -1.55
C GLU A 13 -4.05 -12.44 -2.35
N GLU A 14 -4.35 -12.15 -3.61
CA GLU A 14 -3.52 -11.28 -4.44
C GLU A 14 -3.38 -9.88 -3.85
N LEU A 15 -4.51 -9.31 -3.40
CA LEU A 15 -4.51 -7.98 -2.79
C LEU A 15 -3.74 -7.98 -1.47
N SER A 16 -3.89 -9.03 -0.66
CA SER A 16 -3.16 -9.15 0.60
C SER A 16 -1.66 -9.17 0.37
N GLN A 17 -1.21 -9.89 -0.66
CA GLN A 17 0.20 -9.92 -1.03
C GLN A 17 0.70 -8.56 -1.48
N LYS A 18 -0.06 -7.86 -2.31
CA LYS A 18 0.29 -6.51 -2.77
C LYS A 18 0.35 -5.51 -1.62
N ILE A 19 -0.58 -5.62 -0.67
CA ILE A 19 -0.57 -4.79 0.54
C ILE A 19 0.73 -5.01 1.32
N GLY A 20 1.11 -6.27 1.51
CA GLY A 20 2.36 -6.60 2.20
C GLY A 20 3.58 -6.03 1.50
N GLU A 21 3.66 -6.18 0.19
CA GLU A 21 4.77 -5.66 -0.61
C GLU A 21 4.83 -4.13 -0.57
N THR A 22 3.69 -3.47 -0.71
CA THR A 22 3.61 -2.01 -0.68
C THR A 22 3.97 -1.48 0.71
N GLY A 23 3.51 -2.14 1.77
CA GLY A 23 3.83 -1.78 3.14
C GLY A 23 5.32 -1.91 3.44
N CYS A 24 5.95 -2.99 2.96
CA CYS A 24 7.40 -3.17 3.11
C CYS A 24 8.18 -2.09 2.37
N TRP A 25 7.77 -1.77 1.15
CA TRP A 25 8.39 -0.70 0.37
C TRP A 25 8.26 0.64 1.11
N GLN A 26 7.06 0.94 1.63
CA GLN A 26 6.78 2.17 2.35
C GLN A 26 7.67 2.29 3.61
N ALA A 27 7.80 1.20 4.36
CA ALA A 27 8.64 1.19 5.56
C ALA A 27 10.10 1.48 5.24
N ARG A 28 10.62 0.86 4.17
CA ARG A 28 12.00 1.10 3.73
C ARG A 28 12.19 2.55 3.29
N LYS A 29 11.21 3.10 2.56
CA LYS A 29 11.29 4.49 2.09
C LYS A 29 11.28 5.48 3.26
N VAL A 30 10.53 5.20 4.31
CA VAL A 30 10.53 6.05 5.51
C VAL A 30 11.92 6.07 6.15
N ILE A 31 12.56 4.91 6.25
CA ILE A 31 13.91 4.81 6.82
C ILE A 31 14.91 5.58 5.95
N GLU A 32 14.84 5.40 4.63
CA GLU A 32 15.70 6.13 3.69
C GLU A 32 15.49 7.64 3.79
N LEU A 33 14.24 8.08 3.89
CA LEU A 33 13.90 9.49 4.01
C LEU A 33 14.47 10.09 5.28
N ARG A 34 14.32 9.40 6.42
CA ARG A 34 14.89 9.84 7.69
C ARG A 34 16.40 9.99 7.60
N HIS A 35 17.04 8.99 7.00
CA HIS A 35 18.50 9.02 6.83
C HIS A 35 18.94 10.17 5.94
N TYR A 36 18.20 10.38 4.84
CA TYR A 36 18.47 11.48 3.91
C TYR A 36 18.36 12.84 4.61
N ILE A 37 17.29 13.06 5.38
CA ILE A 37 17.09 14.31 6.11
C ILE A 37 18.22 14.53 7.11
N ALA A 38 18.65 13.48 7.80
CA ALA A 38 19.70 13.60 8.82
C ALA A 38 21.08 13.92 8.24
N ASN A 39 21.32 13.56 6.96
CA ASN A 39 22.64 13.65 6.35
C ASN A 39 22.74 14.65 5.18
N SER A 40 21.66 15.36 4.88
CA SER A 40 21.65 16.32 3.76
C SER A 40 21.56 17.74 4.27
N ASP A 41 22.01 18.69 3.46
CA ASP A 41 21.87 20.10 3.80
C ASP A 41 20.43 20.59 3.52
N VAL A 42 20.12 21.80 3.99
CA VAL A 42 18.77 22.37 3.92
C VAL A 42 18.32 22.52 2.46
N ASP A 43 19.20 22.92 1.58
CA ASP A 43 18.85 23.15 0.17
C ASP A 43 18.42 21.84 -0.51
N ASP A 44 19.18 20.75 -0.25
CA ASP A 44 18.83 19.42 -0.80
C ASP A 44 17.54 18.90 -0.20
N ILE A 45 17.32 19.11 1.10
CA ILE A 45 16.09 18.69 1.75
C ILE A 45 14.87 19.37 1.08
N ILE A 46 14.93 20.70 0.92
CA ILE A 46 13.86 21.45 0.28
C ILE A 46 13.61 20.98 -1.15
N LYS A 47 14.66 20.64 -1.85
CA LYS A 47 14.59 20.26 -3.27
C LYS A 47 14.01 18.86 -3.48
N PHE A 48 14.41 17.88 -2.66
CA PHE A 48 14.12 16.46 -2.94
C PHE A 48 13.09 15.83 -2.02
N VAL A 49 12.97 16.28 -0.76
CA VAL A 49 12.06 15.66 0.20
C VAL A 49 10.59 15.75 -0.20
N PRO A 50 10.08 16.86 -0.78
CA PRO A 50 8.67 16.90 -1.19
C PRO A 50 8.29 15.80 -2.17
N ALA A 51 9.17 15.47 -3.12
CA ALA A 51 8.91 14.37 -4.07
C ALA A 51 8.87 13.02 -3.37
N MET A 52 9.74 12.78 -2.40
CA MET A 52 9.75 11.55 -1.60
C MET A 52 8.48 11.40 -0.79
N ILE A 53 8.01 12.50 -0.18
CA ILE A 53 6.77 12.51 0.58
C ILE A 53 5.58 12.20 -0.34
N GLU A 54 5.58 12.74 -1.55
CA GLU A 54 4.51 12.47 -2.52
C GLU A 54 4.45 11.01 -2.93
N GLU A 55 5.60 10.36 -3.11
CA GLU A 55 5.67 8.93 -3.39
C GLU A 55 5.07 8.11 -2.23
N LEU A 56 5.38 8.50 -0.99
CA LEU A 56 4.82 7.83 0.18
C LEU A 56 3.32 8.04 0.28
N ALA A 57 2.84 9.24 -0.04
CA ALA A 57 1.41 9.54 -0.05
C ALA A 57 0.67 8.71 -1.10
N ASP A 58 1.27 8.53 -2.28
CA ASP A 58 0.69 7.68 -3.33
C ASP A 58 0.60 6.23 -2.86
N ALA A 59 1.65 5.71 -2.23
CA ALA A 59 1.63 4.35 -1.69
C ALA A 59 0.54 4.20 -0.63
N GLN A 60 0.34 5.20 0.22
CA GLN A 60 -0.70 5.18 1.24
C GLN A 60 -2.09 5.14 0.61
N ARG A 61 -2.32 5.93 -0.43
CA ARG A 61 -3.61 5.91 -1.16
C ARG A 61 -3.88 4.54 -1.77
N ARG A 62 -2.85 3.90 -2.34
CA ARG A 62 -2.99 2.55 -2.90
C ARG A 62 -3.31 1.52 -1.82
N LEU A 63 -2.66 1.62 -0.64
CA LEU A 63 -2.94 0.74 0.48
C LEU A 63 -4.39 0.85 0.93
N VAL A 64 -4.88 2.06 1.09
CA VAL A 64 -6.27 2.30 1.50
C VAL A 64 -7.23 1.71 0.46
N ALA A 65 -6.98 1.93 -0.82
CA ALA A 65 -7.83 1.41 -1.89
C ALA A 65 -7.86 -0.12 -1.89
N MET A 66 -6.70 -0.76 -1.69
CA MET A 66 -6.63 -2.24 -1.65
C MET A 66 -7.35 -2.80 -0.43
N HIS A 67 -7.23 -2.16 0.73
CA HIS A 67 -7.97 -2.57 1.92
C HIS A 67 -9.48 -2.45 1.71
N ASP A 68 -9.93 -1.37 1.08
CA ASP A 68 -11.34 -1.19 0.77
C ASP A 68 -11.86 -2.27 -0.19
N GLN A 69 -11.07 -2.62 -1.19
CA GLN A 69 -11.41 -3.69 -2.12
C GLN A 69 -11.55 -5.03 -1.38
N ILE A 70 -10.65 -5.33 -0.47
CA ILE A 70 -10.72 -6.57 0.32
C ILE A 70 -12.01 -6.59 1.16
N ARG A 71 -12.36 -5.48 1.80
CA ARG A 71 -13.60 -5.41 2.57
C ARG A 71 -14.82 -5.72 1.73
N LEU A 72 -14.88 -5.14 0.53
CA LEU A 72 -15.99 -5.38 -0.38
C LEU A 72 -16.04 -6.85 -0.83
N LEU A 73 -14.90 -7.42 -1.15
CA LEU A 73 -14.82 -8.81 -1.59
C LEU A 73 -15.22 -9.77 -0.48
N VAL A 74 -14.78 -9.52 0.74
CA VAL A 74 -15.16 -10.34 1.90
C VAL A 74 -16.66 -10.25 2.15
N TRP A 75 -17.22 -9.04 2.03
CA TRP A 75 -18.65 -8.84 2.17
C TRP A 75 -19.43 -9.61 1.10
N LEU A 76 -18.98 -9.54 -0.18
CA LEU A 76 -19.60 -10.31 -1.26
C LEU A 76 -19.53 -11.81 -1.02
N GLY A 77 -18.39 -12.29 -0.51
CA GLY A 77 -18.26 -13.70 -0.17
C GLY A 77 -19.22 -14.17 0.88
N LYS A 78 -19.52 -13.33 1.88
CA LYS A 78 -20.50 -13.62 2.91
C LYS A 78 -21.92 -13.66 2.35
N GLU A 79 -22.24 -12.74 1.42
CA GLU A 79 -23.57 -12.69 0.80
C GLU A 79 -23.83 -13.92 -0.07
N GLU A 80 -22.78 -14.53 -0.63
CA GLU A 80 -22.88 -15.74 -1.42
C GLU A 80 -23.28 -16.97 -0.60
N ASN A 81 -23.04 -16.95 0.68
CA ASN A 81 -23.41 -18.05 1.58
C ASN A 81 -24.80 -17.84 2.14
#